data_af582b27645011753959f958a3beb432
#
_entry.id   af582b27645011753959f958a3beb432
#
_cell.length_a   1.000
_cell.length_b   1.000
_cell.length_c   1.000
_cell.angle_alpha   90.00
_cell.angle_beta   90.00
_cell.angle_gamma   90.00
#
_symmetry.space_group_name_H-M   'P 1'
#
loop_
_entity.id
_entity.type
_entity.pdbx_description
1 polymer ?
#
loop_
_entity_poly.entity_id
_entity_poly.type
_entity_poly.pdbx_seq_one_letter_code
_entity_poly.pdbx_strand_id
1 'polypeptide(L)'
;MKYSHLIISGIPKSFDLWESVDSLQPYYEGMNVDDIQYDAYPLECDEERGEEACVLFKYNESATGVRVAHSPILQTLSLELSPWAVEADVILYASYINGILKKHKRARLYDKFAPLKDLTDEHVQKMIAERKAYLKRRLTKEKGFTMDGINVGFTLLVEHLRPAISPEMQALELQQSFVKMQWEKEG
;
A
#
# COMPACT_ATOMS: atom_id res chain seq x y z
N MET A 1 -7.84 8.45 -11.31
CA MET A 1 -6.88 8.63 -10.20
C MET A 1 -5.60 7.91 -10.59
N LYS A 2 -4.45 8.48 -10.28
CA LYS A 2 -3.14 7.83 -10.48
C LYS A 2 -2.68 7.19 -9.17
N TYR A 3 -1.62 6.40 -9.22
CA TYR A 3 -0.90 5.97 -8.01
C TYR A 3 -0.51 7.20 -7.17
N SER A 4 -0.65 7.10 -5.84
CA SER A 4 -0.01 8.07 -4.95
C SER A 4 1.46 7.70 -4.86
N HIS A 5 2.34 8.63 -5.16
CA HIS A 5 3.77 8.42 -5.17
C HIS A 5 4.45 9.47 -4.29
N LEU A 6 5.09 9.03 -3.23
CA LEU A 6 5.88 9.86 -2.34
C LEU A 6 7.34 9.41 -2.35
N ILE A 7 8.24 10.34 -2.11
CA ILE A 7 9.67 10.10 -2.03
C ILE A 7 10.18 10.57 -0.68
N ILE A 8 10.96 9.72 -0.01
CA ILE A 8 11.74 10.11 1.16
C ILE A 8 13.20 10.20 0.74
N SER A 9 13.80 11.38 0.86
CA SER A 9 15.22 11.61 0.64
C SER A 9 16.02 11.60 1.95
N GLY A 10 17.34 11.54 1.86
CA GLY A 10 18.23 11.53 3.03
C GLY A 10 18.27 10.21 3.77
N ILE A 11 17.95 9.12 3.07
CA ILE A 11 18.07 7.75 3.54
C ILE A 11 19.54 7.33 3.51
N PRO A 12 20.09 6.75 4.60
CA PRO A 12 21.48 6.30 4.59
C PRO A 12 21.73 5.23 3.52
N LYS A 13 22.95 5.18 2.97
CA LYS A 13 23.34 4.11 2.04
C LYS A 13 23.29 2.72 2.68
N SER A 14 23.50 2.65 4.01
CA SER A 14 23.43 1.43 4.82
C SER A 14 22.01 1.09 5.26
N PHE A 15 20.99 1.74 4.73
CA PHE A 15 19.61 1.43 5.02
C PHE A 15 19.28 0.02 4.54
N ASP A 16 18.68 -0.76 5.41
CA ASP A 16 18.20 -2.10 5.11
C ASP A 16 16.67 -2.07 5.02
N LEU A 17 16.17 -2.37 3.81
CA LEU A 17 14.73 -2.36 3.53
C LEU A 17 14.00 -3.40 4.38
N TRP A 18 14.59 -4.60 4.52
CA TRP A 18 13.97 -5.71 5.23
C TRP A 18 13.95 -5.49 6.74
N GLU A 19 15.03 -4.96 7.31
CA GLU A 19 15.04 -4.52 8.72
C GLU A 19 13.97 -3.44 8.97
N SER A 20 13.73 -2.56 7.99
CA SER A 20 12.71 -1.53 8.12
C SER A 20 11.29 -2.11 8.13
N VAL A 21 11.04 -3.18 7.38
CA VAL A 21 9.77 -3.94 7.40
C VAL A 21 9.59 -4.62 8.76
N ASP A 22 10.61 -5.32 9.24
CA ASP A 22 10.58 -5.98 10.53
C ASP A 22 10.31 -5.01 11.68
N SER A 23 10.78 -3.77 11.58
CA SER A 23 10.55 -2.74 12.60
C SER A 23 9.09 -2.27 12.71
N LEU A 24 8.23 -2.58 11.73
CA LEU A 24 6.78 -2.33 11.80
C LEU A 24 6.04 -3.41 12.57
N GLN A 25 6.67 -4.55 12.76
CA GLN A 25 6.07 -5.69 13.40
C GLN A 25 6.02 -5.47 14.92
N PRO A 26 4.93 -5.86 15.59
CA PRO A 26 4.97 -5.98 17.02
C PRO A 26 5.99 -7.05 17.41
N TYR A 27 6.49 -6.98 18.62
CA TYR A 27 7.44 -7.94 19.16
C TYR A 27 6.89 -9.38 19.10
N TYR A 28 7.61 -10.31 18.46
CA TYR A 28 7.12 -11.66 18.11
C TYR A 28 7.39 -12.75 19.13
N GLU A 29 8.16 -12.48 20.16
CA GLU A 29 8.55 -13.53 21.11
C GLU A 29 7.31 -14.16 21.78
N GLY A 30 7.01 -15.43 21.40
CA GLY A 30 5.84 -16.16 21.87
C GLY A 30 4.55 -15.99 21.08
N MET A 31 4.55 -15.26 19.97
CA MET A 31 3.40 -15.14 19.06
C MET A 31 3.35 -16.32 18.08
N ASN A 32 2.15 -16.72 17.72
CA ASN A 32 1.93 -17.66 16.61
C ASN A 32 2.16 -16.95 15.26
N VAL A 33 2.45 -17.71 14.21
CA VAL A 33 2.61 -17.18 12.85
C VAL A 33 1.35 -16.43 12.39
N ASP A 34 0.18 -16.87 12.82
CA ASP A 34 -1.11 -16.23 12.49
C ASP A 34 -1.28 -14.84 13.14
N ASP A 35 -0.47 -14.52 14.16
CA ASP A 35 -0.46 -13.20 14.82
C ASP A 35 0.43 -12.19 14.10
N ILE A 36 1.21 -12.62 13.10
CA ILE A 36 2.03 -11.74 12.26
C ILE A 36 1.13 -10.89 11.40
N GLN A 37 1.16 -9.56 11.61
CA GLN A 37 0.27 -8.64 10.93
C GLN A 37 0.83 -8.10 9.61
N TYR A 38 2.16 -7.90 9.52
CA TYR A 38 2.83 -7.27 8.38
C TYR A 38 3.90 -8.18 7.82
N ASP A 39 4.09 -8.12 6.51
CA ASP A 39 5.17 -8.80 5.80
C ASP A 39 5.43 -8.10 4.46
N ALA A 40 6.39 -8.58 3.69
CA ALA A 40 6.69 -8.05 2.38
C ALA A 40 7.11 -9.12 1.39
N TYR A 41 6.73 -8.93 0.13
CA TYR A 41 7.24 -9.72 -1.00
C TYR A 41 8.30 -8.92 -1.77
N PRO A 42 9.43 -9.56 -2.15
CA PRO A 42 10.41 -8.91 -2.99
C PRO A 42 9.85 -8.60 -4.38
N LEU A 43 10.27 -7.46 -4.93
CA LEU A 43 10.02 -7.08 -6.31
C LEU A 43 11.33 -7.10 -7.10
N GLU A 44 11.23 -7.31 -8.40
CA GLU A 44 12.37 -7.15 -9.30
C GLU A 44 12.88 -5.69 -9.24
N CYS A 45 14.19 -5.53 -9.17
CA CYS A 45 14.90 -4.27 -9.09
C CYS A 45 16.31 -4.38 -9.69
N ASP A 46 17.01 -3.27 -9.80
CA ASP A 46 18.38 -3.24 -10.32
C ASP A 46 19.39 -3.60 -9.20
N GLU A 47 19.65 -4.89 -9.03
CA GLU A 47 20.58 -5.41 -8.03
C GLU A 47 22.04 -4.95 -8.27
N GLU A 48 22.43 -4.67 -9.52
CA GLU A 48 23.78 -4.17 -9.83
C GLU A 48 24.01 -2.77 -9.23
N ARG A 49 22.92 -2.00 -9.07
CA ARG A 49 22.92 -0.70 -8.38
C ARG A 49 22.71 -0.81 -6.88
N GLY A 50 22.53 -2.01 -6.37
CA GLY A 50 22.18 -2.27 -4.97
C GLY A 50 20.78 -1.79 -4.62
N GLU A 51 19.88 -1.68 -5.60
CA GLU A 51 18.49 -1.33 -5.36
C GLU A 51 17.76 -2.51 -4.73
N GLU A 52 16.81 -2.20 -3.86
CA GLU A 52 15.92 -3.16 -3.23
C GLU A 52 14.48 -2.68 -3.37
N ALA A 53 13.57 -3.59 -3.62
CA ALA A 53 12.15 -3.26 -3.72
C ALA A 53 11.26 -4.38 -3.17
N CYS A 54 10.13 -3.99 -2.60
CA CYS A 54 9.14 -4.93 -2.07
C CYS A 54 7.71 -4.38 -2.18
N VAL A 55 6.74 -5.28 -2.04
CA VAL A 55 5.36 -4.95 -1.70
C VAL A 55 5.17 -5.25 -0.22
N LEU A 56 4.94 -4.22 0.56
CA LEU A 56 4.59 -4.31 1.98
C LEU A 56 3.08 -4.49 2.11
N PHE A 57 2.63 -5.38 2.98
CA PHE A 57 1.22 -5.69 3.16
C PHE A 57 0.89 -6.08 4.60
N LYS A 58 -0.40 -6.03 4.92
CA LYS A 58 -0.96 -6.54 6.16
C LYS A 58 -1.79 -7.78 5.85
N TYR A 59 -1.50 -8.90 6.53
CA TYR A 59 -2.21 -10.16 6.32
C TYR A 59 -3.72 -9.99 6.53
N ASN A 60 -4.51 -10.62 5.66
CA ASN A 60 -5.98 -10.64 5.69
C ASN A 60 -6.68 -9.27 5.63
N GLU A 61 -5.93 -8.18 5.47
CA GLU A 61 -6.49 -6.83 5.44
C GLU A 61 -6.10 -6.04 4.18
N SER A 62 -4.89 -6.24 3.66
CA SER A 62 -4.42 -5.57 2.45
C SER A 62 -5.00 -6.19 1.17
N ALA A 63 -5.24 -5.36 0.16
CA ALA A 63 -5.64 -5.82 -1.17
C ALA A 63 -4.55 -5.59 -2.22
N THR A 64 -3.91 -4.42 -2.23
CA THR A 64 -2.87 -4.05 -3.19
C THR A 64 -1.50 -3.89 -2.55
N GLY A 65 -1.44 -3.74 -1.24
CA GLY A 65 -0.23 -3.44 -0.51
C GLY A 65 0.36 -2.07 -0.85
N VAL A 66 1.58 -1.85 -0.37
CA VAL A 66 2.38 -0.65 -0.57
C VAL A 66 3.68 -1.04 -1.27
N ARG A 67 3.96 -0.47 -2.43
CA ARG A 67 5.24 -0.67 -3.11
C ARG A 67 6.28 0.26 -2.50
N VAL A 68 7.40 -0.30 -2.11
CA VAL A 68 8.55 0.42 -1.54
C VAL A 68 9.78 0.05 -2.34
N ALA A 69 10.55 1.04 -2.76
CA ALA A 69 11.83 0.84 -3.43
C ALA A 69 12.91 1.73 -2.78
N HIS A 70 14.05 1.14 -2.48
CA HIS A 70 15.23 1.81 -1.95
C HIS A 70 16.29 1.96 -3.03
N SER A 71 16.81 3.17 -3.21
CA SER A 71 17.98 3.45 -4.04
C SER A 71 19.12 3.96 -3.15
N PRO A 72 20.16 3.16 -2.90
CA PRO A 72 21.31 3.60 -2.09
C PRO A 72 22.15 4.67 -2.82
N ILE A 73 22.12 4.69 -4.16
CA ILE A 73 22.81 5.71 -4.96
C ILE A 73 22.15 7.06 -4.77
N LEU A 74 20.83 7.13 -4.88
CA LEU A 74 20.06 8.36 -4.71
C LEU A 74 19.80 8.69 -3.24
N GLN A 75 20.04 7.75 -2.34
CA GLN A 75 19.71 7.85 -0.90
C GLN A 75 18.21 8.17 -0.68
N THR A 76 17.36 7.43 -1.41
CA THR A 76 15.91 7.65 -1.40
C THR A 76 15.13 6.36 -1.18
N LEU A 77 13.94 6.52 -0.57
CA LEU A 77 12.84 5.56 -0.65
C LEU A 77 11.76 6.14 -1.55
N SER A 78 11.32 5.35 -2.50
CA SER A 78 10.15 5.63 -3.34
C SER A 78 8.99 4.77 -2.85
N LEU A 79 7.85 5.37 -2.60
CA LEU A 79 6.68 4.69 -2.07
C LEU A 79 5.48 4.94 -2.98
N GLU A 80 4.84 3.86 -3.39
CA GLU A 80 3.67 3.91 -4.27
C GLU A 80 2.48 3.22 -3.62
N LEU A 81 1.32 3.86 -3.73
CA LEU A 81 0.05 3.34 -3.25
C LEU A 81 -0.97 3.32 -4.40
N SER A 82 -1.52 2.15 -4.65
CA SER A 82 -2.49 1.93 -5.73
C SER A 82 -3.73 2.81 -5.59
N PRO A 83 -4.35 3.26 -6.70
CA PRO A 83 -5.68 3.86 -6.67
C PRO A 83 -6.76 2.89 -6.15
N TRP A 84 -6.52 1.58 -6.19
CA TRP A 84 -7.38 0.51 -5.70
C TRP A 84 -7.12 0.13 -4.24
N ALA A 85 -6.14 0.76 -3.60
CA ALA A 85 -5.76 0.47 -2.22
C ALA A 85 -6.98 0.59 -1.29
N VAL A 86 -7.12 -0.38 -0.41
CA VAL A 86 -8.12 -0.38 0.65
C VAL A 86 -7.64 0.42 1.86
N GLU A 87 -8.49 0.61 2.85
CA GLU A 87 -8.17 1.40 4.04
C GLU A 87 -6.91 0.90 4.76
N ALA A 88 -6.77 -0.43 4.92
CA ALA A 88 -5.59 -1.02 5.55
C ALA A 88 -4.28 -0.69 4.80
N ASP A 89 -4.30 -0.69 3.47
CA ASP A 89 -3.13 -0.32 2.66
C ASP A 89 -2.76 1.16 2.87
N VAL A 90 -3.74 2.05 2.98
CA VAL A 90 -3.52 3.49 3.22
C VAL A 90 -2.93 3.72 4.61
N ILE A 91 -3.46 3.06 5.64
CA ILE A 91 -2.94 3.14 7.01
C ILE A 91 -1.51 2.62 7.08
N LEU A 92 -1.24 1.49 6.43
CA LEU A 92 0.10 0.91 6.36
C LEU A 92 1.09 1.84 5.67
N TYR A 93 0.69 2.46 4.55
CA TYR A 93 1.48 3.45 3.83
C TYR A 93 1.91 4.62 4.71
N ALA A 94 0.96 5.22 5.43
CA ALA A 94 1.24 6.34 6.32
C ALA A 94 2.08 5.92 7.53
N SER A 95 1.79 4.77 8.13
CA SER A 95 2.53 4.23 9.28
C SER A 95 3.99 3.96 8.93
N TYR A 96 4.25 3.35 7.79
CA TYR A 96 5.62 3.09 7.32
C TYR A 96 6.38 4.38 7.08
N ILE A 97 5.80 5.33 6.34
CA ILE A 97 6.43 6.64 6.07
C ILE A 97 6.76 7.37 7.37
N ASN A 98 5.81 7.49 8.26
CA ASN A 98 6.01 8.20 9.54
C ASN A 98 7.03 7.49 10.43
N GLY A 99 7.07 6.17 10.41
CA GLY A 99 8.09 5.36 11.09
C GLY A 99 9.50 5.66 10.59
N ILE A 100 9.70 5.69 9.26
CA ILE A 100 10.98 6.04 8.63
C ILE A 100 11.40 7.47 9.00
N LEU A 101 10.51 8.44 8.90
CA LEU A 101 10.79 9.83 9.25
C LEU A 101 11.17 10.00 10.72
N LYS A 102 10.56 9.23 11.62
CA LYS A 102 10.86 9.22 13.04
C LYS A 102 12.24 8.62 13.33
N LYS A 103 12.58 7.51 12.66
CA LYS A 103 13.85 6.78 12.85
C LYS A 103 15.02 7.56 12.25
N HIS A 104 14.87 8.15 11.08
CA HIS A 104 15.92 8.81 10.31
C HIS A 104 15.79 10.34 10.34
N LYS A 105 16.51 11.00 11.25
CA LYS A 105 16.40 12.46 11.47
C LYS A 105 16.73 13.35 10.26
N ARG A 106 17.51 12.84 9.30
CA ARG A 106 17.86 13.53 8.06
C ARG A 106 16.86 13.29 6.94
N ALA A 107 15.97 12.32 7.10
CA ALA A 107 14.96 12.00 6.10
C ALA A 107 13.98 13.18 5.88
N ARG A 108 13.60 13.37 4.63
CA ARG A 108 12.64 14.40 4.21
C ARG A 108 11.65 13.80 3.23
N LEU A 109 10.38 14.06 3.48
CA LEU A 109 9.27 13.56 2.66
C LEU A 109 8.89 14.59 1.59
N TYR A 110 8.61 14.10 0.37
CA TYR A 110 8.19 14.92 -0.75
C TYR A 110 7.01 14.28 -1.49
N ASP A 111 6.00 15.10 -1.79
CA ASP A 111 4.99 14.82 -2.81
C ASP A 111 5.40 15.53 -4.10
N LYS A 112 5.89 14.79 -5.07
CA LYS A 112 6.57 15.34 -6.26
C LYS A 112 7.78 16.19 -5.81
N PHE A 113 7.63 17.51 -5.83
CA PHE A 113 8.66 18.47 -5.42
C PHE A 113 8.27 19.28 -4.18
N ALA A 114 7.05 19.09 -3.66
CA ALA A 114 6.57 19.77 -2.48
C ALA A 114 7.00 19.04 -1.21
N PRO A 115 7.72 19.69 -0.28
CA PRO A 115 8.09 19.07 0.99
C PRO A 115 6.86 18.89 1.88
N LEU A 116 6.80 17.72 2.53
CA LEU A 116 5.82 17.41 3.57
C LEU A 116 6.55 17.12 4.88
N LYS A 117 5.95 17.48 6.00
CA LYS A 117 6.52 17.17 7.30
C LYS A 117 6.34 15.70 7.66
N ASP A 118 5.12 15.23 7.54
CA ASP A 118 4.66 13.87 7.85
C ASP A 118 3.30 13.63 7.18
N LEU A 119 2.73 12.44 7.35
CA LEU A 119 1.35 12.13 6.98
C LEU A 119 0.49 12.13 8.24
N THR A 120 -0.31 13.17 8.39
CA THR A 120 -1.27 13.33 9.50
C THR A 120 -2.50 12.44 9.32
N ASP A 121 -3.29 12.26 10.37
CA ASP A 121 -4.57 11.54 10.29
C ASP A 121 -5.52 12.17 9.25
N GLU A 122 -5.49 13.51 9.10
CA GLU A 122 -6.27 14.20 8.06
C GLU A 122 -5.83 13.78 6.65
N HIS A 123 -4.52 13.67 6.40
CA HIS A 123 -4.00 13.15 5.13
C HIS A 123 -4.47 11.71 4.87
N VAL A 124 -4.42 10.85 5.88
CA VAL A 124 -4.86 9.46 5.81
C VAL A 124 -6.35 9.39 5.48
N GLN A 125 -7.20 10.10 6.20
CA GLN A 125 -8.64 10.13 5.95
C GLN A 125 -8.98 10.67 4.56
N LYS A 126 -8.28 11.69 4.11
CA LYS A 126 -8.42 12.22 2.75
C LYS A 126 -8.06 11.18 1.70
N MET A 127 -6.94 10.49 1.86
CA MET A 127 -6.51 9.42 0.93
C MET A 127 -7.52 8.27 0.87
N ILE A 128 -8.09 7.87 2.01
CA ILE A 128 -9.14 6.85 2.08
C ILE A 128 -10.39 7.31 1.32
N ALA A 129 -10.85 8.53 1.61
CA ALA A 129 -12.04 9.10 0.96
C ALA A 129 -11.87 9.23 -0.57
N GLU A 130 -10.70 9.67 -1.03
CA GLU A 130 -10.38 9.79 -2.46
C GLU A 130 -10.43 8.44 -3.17
N ARG A 131 -9.95 7.35 -2.55
CA ARG A 131 -9.98 6.00 -3.12
C ARG A 131 -11.39 5.43 -3.17
N LYS A 132 -12.17 5.61 -2.12
CA LYS A 132 -13.59 5.24 -2.10
C LYS A 132 -14.37 6.00 -3.20
N ALA A 133 -14.12 7.30 -3.34
CA ALA A 133 -14.74 8.11 -4.40
C ALA A 133 -14.28 7.71 -5.82
N TYR A 134 -13.01 7.32 -5.96
CA TYR A 134 -12.48 6.82 -7.23
C TYR A 134 -13.16 5.52 -7.64
N LEU A 135 -13.22 4.54 -6.73
CA LEU A 135 -13.89 3.26 -6.97
C LEU A 135 -15.36 3.47 -7.34
N LYS A 136 -16.08 4.29 -6.58
CA LYS A 136 -17.48 4.64 -6.87
C LYS A 136 -17.66 5.21 -8.29
N ARG A 137 -16.79 6.12 -8.72
CA ARG A 137 -16.84 6.69 -10.08
C ARG A 137 -16.57 5.63 -11.16
N ARG A 138 -15.65 4.71 -10.89
CA ARG A 138 -15.35 3.61 -11.84
C ARG A 138 -16.56 2.69 -12.00
N LEU A 139 -17.20 2.30 -10.90
CA LEU A 139 -18.39 1.48 -10.90
C LEU A 139 -19.57 2.07 -11.68
N THR A 140 -19.68 3.40 -11.72
CA THR A 140 -20.77 4.09 -12.44
C THR A 140 -20.48 4.36 -13.91
N LYS A 141 -19.21 4.36 -14.32
CA LYS A 141 -18.81 4.79 -15.68
C LYS A 141 -18.30 3.68 -16.58
N GLU A 142 -17.82 2.59 -16.01
CA GLU A 142 -17.11 1.55 -16.75
C GLU A 142 -17.84 0.21 -16.70
N LYS A 143 -17.74 -0.54 -17.79
CA LYS A 143 -18.29 -1.91 -17.88
C LYS A 143 -17.43 -2.94 -17.16
N GLY A 144 -16.20 -2.60 -16.87
CA GLY A 144 -15.25 -3.45 -16.14
C GLY A 144 -13.92 -2.76 -15.93
N PHE A 145 -13.09 -3.31 -15.06
CA PHE A 145 -11.74 -2.85 -14.81
C PHE A 145 -10.86 -3.98 -14.27
N THR A 146 -9.56 -3.85 -14.50
CA THR A 146 -8.54 -4.77 -13.99
C THR A 146 -7.77 -4.09 -12.87
N MET A 147 -7.44 -4.83 -11.84
CA MET A 147 -6.55 -4.39 -10.77
C MET A 147 -5.52 -5.46 -10.43
N ASP A 148 -4.34 -5.02 -10.05
CA ASP A 148 -3.27 -5.86 -9.53
C ASP A 148 -3.37 -5.90 -8.02
N GLY A 149 -3.61 -7.08 -7.47
CA GLY A 149 -3.56 -7.35 -6.04
C GLY A 149 -2.17 -7.82 -5.60
N ILE A 150 -2.03 -8.14 -4.33
CA ILE A 150 -0.78 -8.65 -3.74
C ILE A 150 -0.49 -10.06 -4.27
N ASN A 151 -1.47 -10.95 -4.18
CA ASN A 151 -1.35 -12.35 -4.54
C ASN A 151 -2.00 -12.65 -5.90
N VAL A 152 -3.11 -11.99 -6.20
CA VAL A 152 -3.94 -12.25 -7.38
C VAL A 152 -4.38 -10.95 -8.01
N GLY A 153 -4.06 -10.77 -9.30
CA GLY A 153 -4.70 -9.76 -10.15
C GLY A 153 -6.04 -10.29 -10.66
N PHE A 154 -7.01 -9.43 -10.87
CA PHE A 154 -8.30 -9.82 -11.42
C PHE A 154 -8.96 -8.72 -12.24
N THR A 155 -9.87 -9.15 -13.12
CA THR A 155 -10.74 -8.27 -13.89
C THR A 155 -12.16 -8.40 -13.36
N LEU A 156 -12.75 -7.28 -12.99
CA LEU A 156 -14.15 -7.22 -12.60
C LEU A 156 -15.01 -6.69 -13.74
N LEU A 157 -16.10 -7.38 -14.04
CA LEU A 157 -17.16 -6.88 -14.91
C LEU A 157 -18.27 -6.28 -14.05
N VAL A 158 -18.60 -5.03 -14.30
CA VAL A 158 -19.62 -4.28 -13.51
C VAL A 158 -21.00 -4.92 -13.59
N GLU A 159 -21.31 -5.64 -14.66
CA GLU A 159 -22.55 -6.42 -14.81
C GLU A 159 -22.72 -7.54 -13.77
N HIS A 160 -21.63 -7.97 -13.12
CA HIS A 160 -21.67 -8.95 -12.04
C HIS A 160 -21.97 -8.34 -10.66
N LEU A 161 -22.04 -6.99 -10.59
CA LEU A 161 -22.39 -6.31 -9.35
C LEU A 161 -23.92 -6.32 -9.18
N ARG A 162 -24.36 -6.39 -7.93
CA ARG A 162 -25.77 -6.36 -7.60
C ARG A 162 -26.37 -4.97 -7.89
N PRO A 163 -27.24 -4.80 -8.90
CA PRO A 163 -27.77 -3.48 -9.25
C PRO A 163 -28.74 -2.89 -8.20
N ALA A 164 -29.15 -3.70 -7.20
CA ALA A 164 -30.13 -3.33 -6.19
C ALA A 164 -29.57 -2.55 -5.00
N ILE A 165 -28.23 -2.41 -4.88
CA ILE A 165 -27.60 -1.71 -3.76
C ILE A 165 -27.01 -0.37 -4.20
N SER A 166 -26.88 0.56 -3.24
CA SER A 166 -26.32 1.88 -3.54
C SER A 166 -24.87 1.79 -4.02
N PRO A 167 -24.37 2.74 -4.83
CA PRO A 167 -22.99 2.76 -5.26
C PRO A 167 -21.97 2.76 -4.10
N GLU A 168 -22.32 3.35 -2.96
CA GLU A 168 -21.52 3.34 -1.74
C GLU A 168 -21.36 1.93 -1.17
N MET A 169 -22.48 1.19 -1.07
CA MET A 169 -22.46 -0.20 -0.58
C MET A 169 -21.76 -1.13 -1.58
N GLN A 170 -21.96 -0.94 -2.87
CA GLN A 170 -21.24 -1.69 -3.91
C GLN A 170 -19.72 -1.49 -3.77
N ALA A 171 -19.27 -0.27 -3.54
CA ALA A 171 -17.85 0.04 -3.36
C ALA A 171 -17.30 -0.65 -2.10
N LEU A 172 -18.03 -0.67 -1.00
CA LEU A 172 -17.64 -1.33 0.24
C LEU A 172 -17.55 -2.85 0.07
N GLU A 173 -18.59 -3.47 -0.47
CA GLU A 173 -18.61 -4.92 -0.75
C GLU A 173 -17.46 -5.32 -1.68
N LEU A 174 -17.15 -4.48 -2.67
CA LEU A 174 -16.07 -4.73 -3.60
C LEU A 174 -14.69 -4.67 -2.93
N GLN A 175 -14.46 -3.67 -2.07
CA GLN A 175 -13.22 -3.60 -1.30
C GLN A 175 -13.03 -4.81 -0.38
N GLN A 176 -14.10 -5.27 0.27
CA GLN A 176 -14.08 -6.49 1.08
C GLN A 176 -13.79 -7.73 0.22
N SER A 177 -14.38 -7.80 -0.96
CA SER A 177 -14.11 -8.89 -1.92
C SER A 177 -12.67 -8.87 -2.41
N PHE A 178 -12.05 -7.71 -2.63
CA PHE A 178 -10.65 -7.59 -3.03
C PHE A 178 -9.73 -8.17 -1.96
N VAL A 179 -9.95 -7.82 -0.70
CA VAL A 179 -9.18 -8.36 0.43
C VAL A 179 -9.37 -9.88 0.51
N LYS A 180 -10.62 -10.34 0.47
CA LYS A 180 -10.97 -11.76 0.55
C LYS A 180 -10.27 -12.58 -0.55
N MET A 181 -10.32 -12.13 -1.81
CA MET A 181 -9.67 -12.80 -2.94
C MET A 181 -8.15 -12.90 -2.80
N GLN A 182 -7.50 -11.96 -2.09
CA GLN A 182 -6.06 -12.03 -1.87
C GLN A 182 -5.66 -13.11 -0.86
N TRP A 183 -6.52 -13.43 0.09
CA TRP A 183 -6.15 -14.22 1.27
C TRP A 183 -6.91 -15.52 1.44
N GLU A 184 -8.03 -15.73 0.75
CA GLU A 184 -8.68 -17.04 0.74
C GLU A 184 -7.79 -18.02 -0.04
N LYS A 185 -7.34 -19.07 0.66
CA LYS A 185 -6.75 -20.22 -0.01
C LYS A 185 -7.88 -20.89 -0.79
N GLU A 186 -7.71 -21.07 -2.09
CA GLU A 186 -8.56 -21.97 -2.85
C GLU A 186 -8.55 -23.31 -2.12
N GLY A 187 -9.71 -23.68 -1.60
CA GLY A 187 -9.93 -24.94 -0.91
C GLY A 187 -9.84 -26.13 -1.86
#